data_2c34b375a45e88f58a18c58bd3415590
#
_entry.id   2c34b375a45e88f58a18c58bd3415590
#
_cell.length_a   1.000
_cell.length_b   1.000
_cell.length_c   1.000
_cell.angle_alpha   90.00
_cell.angle_beta   90.00
_cell.angle_gamma   90.00
#
_symmetry.space_group_name_H-M   'P 1'
#
loop_
_entity.id
_entity.type
_entity.pdbx_description
1 polymer ?
#
loop_
_entity_poly.entity_id
_entity_poly.type
_entity_poly.pdbx_seq_one_letter_code
_entity_poly.pdbx_strand_id
1 'polypeptide(L)'
;MKSKKLWSDAILSGDSNIEQVIHILNEVRLKIVLVTDANGVLVGTISDGDIRRGLLKGLNLSSPITSIIHHDAIVASPELSRELVSQMMVANRIQQIPIVDEKMHVIGLHLWDEINGASERSNAIVIMAGGKGSRLHPETENCPKPLLPIAGKPILEHIINRAKAEGFSHFILAIYHLGHMIEEYFGTGEKFGVRIDYLRETSPLGTAGALSLLDPLPSSAIIVTNGDVITDIRYGELLDFHEQNGASATMAVRMHEWQNPFGVVQTQGIEITSYEEKPISRSNINAGVYVIDPSFLKLLKKSERYDMPTLFELIQGKGERIV
;
A
#
# COMPACT_ATOMS: atom_id res chain seq x y z
N MET A 1 4.01 4.24 -20.57
CA MET A 1 5.41 3.81 -20.35
C MET A 1 6.17 4.99 -19.74
N LYS A 2 6.38 5.02 -18.41
CA LYS A 2 7.32 5.98 -17.81
C LYS A 2 8.72 5.51 -18.21
N SER A 3 9.47 6.32 -18.96
CA SER A 3 10.88 6.12 -19.26
C SER A 3 11.60 5.87 -17.94
N LYS A 4 12.15 4.68 -17.75
CA LYS A 4 13.06 4.37 -16.64
C LYS A 4 14.23 5.34 -16.80
N LYS A 5 14.38 6.32 -15.92
CA LYS A 5 15.52 7.23 -15.90
C LYS A 5 16.74 6.38 -15.61
N LEU A 6 17.65 6.31 -16.57
CA LEU A 6 18.86 5.52 -16.43
C LEU A 6 19.82 6.29 -15.50
N TRP A 7 20.29 5.65 -14.46
CA TRP A 7 21.34 6.18 -13.57
C TRP A 7 22.60 6.56 -14.34
N SER A 8 22.85 5.90 -15.48
CA SER A 8 23.93 6.23 -16.41
C SER A 8 23.89 7.66 -16.92
N ASP A 9 22.71 8.27 -17.01
CA ASP A 9 22.55 9.66 -17.46
C ASP A 9 22.94 10.67 -16.36
N ALA A 10 23.15 10.21 -15.13
CA ALA A 10 23.62 11.00 -14.00
C ALA A 10 25.14 10.91 -13.78
N ILE A 11 25.89 10.28 -14.66
CA ILE A 11 27.36 10.17 -14.59
C ILE A 11 28.03 11.38 -15.24
N LEU A 12 29.04 11.92 -14.57
CA LEU A 12 29.85 13.02 -15.06
C LEU A 12 31.34 12.76 -14.82
N SER A 13 32.20 13.24 -15.72
CA SER A 13 33.68 13.22 -15.53
C SER A 13 34.11 14.27 -14.52
N GLY A 14 35.17 13.95 -13.75
CA GLY A 14 35.77 14.88 -12.80
C GLY A 14 36.32 16.19 -13.37
N ASP A 15 36.49 16.27 -14.69
CA ASP A 15 36.95 17.49 -15.40
C ASP A 15 35.82 18.47 -15.73
N SER A 16 34.61 18.20 -15.29
CA SER A 16 33.41 19.00 -15.57
C SER A 16 33.36 20.27 -14.72
N ASN A 17 32.40 21.16 -15.05
CA ASN A 17 32.10 22.38 -14.30
C ASN A 17 30.72 22.32 -13.60
N ILE A 18 30.44 23.30 -12.75
CA ILE A 18 29.19 23.39 -11.96
C ILE A 18 27.96 23.51 -12.87
N GLU A 19 28.05 24.21 -13.98
CA GLU A 19 26.93 24.38 -14.94
C GLU A 19 26.48 23.02 -15.50
N GLN A 20 27.43 22.17 -15.88
CA GLN A 20 27.14 20.80 -16.37
C GLN A 20 26.44 19.94 -15.30
N VAL A 21 26.86 20.04 -14.04
CA VAL A 21 26.19 19.34 -12.93
C VAL A 21 24.74 19.80 -12.80
N ILE A 22 24.48 21.11 -12.83
CA ILE A 22 23.12 21.67 -12.74
C ILE A 22 22.27 21.17 -13.91
N HIS A 23 22.81 21.14 -15.12
CA HIS A 23 22.13 20.62 -16.31
C HIS A 23 21.66 19.17 -16.10
N ILE A 24 22.58 18.28 -15.66
CA ILE A 24 22.26 16.88 -15.40
C ILE A 24 21.21 16.75 -14.30
N LEU A 25 21.34 17.45 -13.18
CA LEU A 25 20.35 17.40 -12.08
C LEU A 25 18.94 17.80 -12.56
N ASN A 26 18.86 18.78 -13.46
CA ASN A 26 17.57 19.21 -14.03
C ASN A 26 16.98 18.19 -15.02
N GLU A 27 17.79 17.65 -15.92
CA GLU A 27 17.33 16.71 -16.95
C GLU A 27 16.98 15.35 -16.38
N VAL A 28 17.88 14.78 -15.58
CA VAL A 28 17.72 13.42 -15.06
C VAL A 28 16.80 13.36 -13.85
N ARG A 29 16.68 14.44 -13.08
CA ARG A 29 15.84 14.56 -11.85
C ARG A 29 16.14 13.49 -10.78
N LEU A 30 17.36 12.97 -10.73
CA LEU A 30 17.80 12.00 -9.72
C LEU A 30 18.31 12.67 -8.44
N LYS A 31 18.43 14.01 -8.42
CA LYS A 31 18.93 14.83 -7.30
C LYS A 31 20.37 14.51 -6.86
N ILE A 32 21.12 13.75 -7.65
CA ILE A 32 22.50 13.39 -7.44
C ILE A 32 23.19 13.25 -8.79
N VAL A 33 24.48 13.63 -8.84
CA VAL A 33 25.40 13.33 -9.94
C VAL A 33 26.48 12.41 -9.42
N LEU A 34 26.81 11.38 -10.19
CA LEU A 34 27.87 10.41 -9.91
C LEU A 34 29.11 10.85 -10.69
N VAL A 35 30.16 11.21 -9.97
CA VAL A 35 31.42 11.62 -10.61
C VAL A 35 32.33 10.42 -10.72
N THR A 36 32.76 10.11 -11.95
CA THR A 36 33.68 8.98 -12.23
C THR A 36 34.99 9.43 -12.87
N ASP A 37 36.00 8.61 -12.76
CA ASP A 37 37.21 8.74 -13.55
C ASP A 37 37.01 8.20 -14.99
N ALA A 38 38.09 8.24 -15.79
CA ALA A 38 38.09 7.75 -17.18
C ALA A 38 37.85 6.23 -17.30
N ASN A 39 38.00 5.48 -16.22
CA ASN A 39 37.75 4.03 -16.17
C ASN A 39 36.37 3.68 -15.65
N GLY A 40 35.53 4.67 -15.27
CA GLY A 40 34.19 4.46 -14.69
C GLY A 40 34.22 4.17 -13.19
N VAL A 41 35.34 4.36 -12.51
CA VAL A 41 35.47 4.23 -11.06
C VAL A 41 34.87 5.45 -10.38
N LEU A 42 34.04 5.25 -9.35
CA LEU A 42 33.42 6.32 -8.60
C LEU A 42 34.47 7.16 -7.85
N VAL A 43 34.54 8.44 -8.18
CA VAL A 43 35.39 9.44 -7.48
C VAL A 43 34.60 10.08 -6.32
N GLY A 44 33.29 10.22 -6.48
CA GLY A 44 32.43 10.80 -5.46
C GLY A 44 31.07 11.20 -6.04
N THR A 45 30.31 11.96 -5.28
CA THR A 45 28.96 12.39 -5.65
C THR A 45 28.82 13.91 -5.49
N ILE A 46 27.85 14.49 -6.21
CA ILE A 46 27.48 15.90 -6.07
C ILE A 46 25.96 16.00 -5.98
N SER A 47 25.46 16.73 -5.00
CA SER A 47 24.05 17.05 -4.79
C SER A 47 23.80 18.56 -4.92
N ASP A 48 22.51 18.98 -4.96
CA ASP A 48 22.13 20.39 -4.89
C ASP A 48 22.73 21.12 -3.68
N GLY A 49 22.89 20.40 -2.55
CA GLY A 49 23.51 20.94 -1.36
C GLY A 49 24.99 21.28 -1.53
N ASP A 50 25.73 20.45 -2.31
CA ASP A 50 27.15 20.68 -2.58
C ASP A 50 27.35 21.89 -3.48
N ILE A 51 26.53 22.01 -4.52
CA ILE A 51 26.52 23.18 -5.40
C ILE A 51 26.25 24.45 -4.59
N ARG A 52 25.19 24.46 -3.77
CA ARG A 52 24.84 25.62 -2.95
C ARG A 52 25.97 26.03 -2.03
N ARG A 53 26.60 25.06 -1.35
CA ARG A 53 27.76 25.32 -0.50
C ARG A 53 28.95 25.86 -1.29
N GLY A 54 29.20 25.38 -2.51
CA GLY A 54 30.23 25.88 -3.39
C GLY A 54 30.00 27.33 -3.81
N LEU A 55 28.79 27.66 -4.26
CA LEU A 55 28.43 29.03 -4.65
C LEU A 55 28.54 30.00 -3.46
N LEU A 56 28.15 29.61 -2.24
CA LEU A 56 28.31 30.44 -1.03
C LEU A 56 29.78 30.66 -0.66
N LYS A 57 30.71 29.80 -1.12
CA LYS A 57 32.15 29.96 -0.96
C LYS A 57 32.81 30.78 -2.10
N GLY A 58 32.01 31.35 -3.00
CA GLY A 58 32.49 32.22 -4.07
C GLY A 58 32.80 31.50 -5.40
N LEU A 59 32.43 30.21 -5.55
CA LEU A 59 32.47 29.52 -6.83
C LEU A 59 31.37 30.07 -7.75
N ASN A 60 31.56 29.89 -9.06
CA ASN A 60 30.60 30.26 -10.10
C ASN A 60 30.30 29.08 -11.04
N LEU A 61 29.41 29.26 -12.01
CA LEU A 61 28.95 28.18 -12.90
C LEU A 61 30.10 27.57 -13.72
N SER A 62 31.13 28.36 -14.08
CA SER A 62 32.30 27.89 -14.83
C SER A 62 33.36 27.26 -13.95
N SER A 63 33.22 27.28 -12.61
CA SER A 63 34.16 26.68 -11.69
C SER A 63 34.24 25.17 -11.85
N PRO A 64 35.44 24.54 -11.78
CA PRO A 64 35.56 23.09 -11.82
C PRO A 64 34.91 22.43 -10.62
N ILE A 65 34.35 21.24 -10.80
CA ILE A 65 33.57 20.51 -9.76
C ILE A 65 34.45 19.91 -8.66
N THR A 66 35.75 19.82 -8.87
CA THR A 66 36.73 19.16 -7.95
C THR A 66 36.61 19.65 -6.51
N SER A 67 36.26 20.92 -6.30
CA SER A 67 36.09 21.53 -4.99
C SER A 67 34.74 21.29 -4.30
N ILE A 68 33.79 20.70 -5.02
CA ILE A 68 32.42 20.40 -4.50
C ILE A 68 32.09 18.91 -4.51
N ILE A 69 33.01 18.05 -5.01
CA ILE A 69 32.83 16.60 -4.96
C ILE A 69 32.84 16.13 -3.51
N HIS A 70 31.85 15.34 -3.15
CA HIS A 70 31.82 14.59 -1.90
C HIS A 70 32.48 13.24 -2.13
N HIS A 71 33.76 13.11 -1.70
CA HIS A 71 34.58 11.92 -1.96
C HIS A 71 34.18 10.73 -1.07
N ASP A 72 33.68 10.98 0.14
CA ASP A 72 33.28 9.95 1.10
C ASP A 72 31.83 9.50 0.87
N ALA A 73 31.46 9.29 -0.39
CA ALA A 73 30.10 8.84 -0.74
C ALA A 73 29.83 7.45 -0.17
N ILE A 74 28.66 7.32 0.49
CA ILE A 74 28.17 6.01 0.94
C ILE A 74 27.75 5.22 -0.29
N VAL A 75 28.28 4.02 -0.45
CA VAL A 75 28.01 3.11 -1.58
C VAL A 75 27.45 1.79 -1.08
N ALA A 76 26.78 1.06 -1.96
CA ALA A 76 26.25 -0.27 -1.72
C ALA A 76 26.87 -1.28 -2.67
N SER A 77 27.15 -2.48 -2.18
CA SER A 77 27.44 -3.66 -3.02
C SER A 77 26.14 -4.16 -3.67
N PRO A 78 26.18 -4.75 -4.87
CA PRO A 78 25.00 -5.33 -5.52
C PRO A 78 24.34 -6.47 -4.73
N GLU A 79 25.05 -7.06 -3.77
CA GLU A 79 24.58 -8.19 -2.95
C GLU A 79 23.85 -7.75 -1.68
N LEU A 80 23.87 -6.44 -1.34
CA LEU A 80 23.19 -5.94 -0.15
C LEU A 80 21.68 -6.10 -0.27
N SER A 81 21.08 -6.63 0.79
CA SER A 81 19.61 -6.76 0.83
C SER A 81 18.93 -5.40 0.86
N ARG A 82 17.70 -5.36 0.35
CA ARG A 82 16.87 -4.15 0.31
C ARG A 82 16.68 -3.52 1.69
N GLU A 83 16.55 -4.35 2.73
CA GLU A 83 16.39 -3.95 4.13
C GLU A 83 17.63 -3.23 4.65
N LEU A 84 18.84 -3.77 4.36
CA LEU A 84 20.09 -3.13 4.75
C LEU A 84 20.29 -1.80 4.03
N VAL A 85 20.01 -1.74 2.73
CA VAL A 85 20.07 -0.48 1.97
C VAL A 85 19.09 0.55 2.55
N SER A 86 17.87 0.14 2.89
CA SER A 86 16.89 1.01 3.55
C SER A 86 17.42 1.56 4.88
N GLN A 87 17.99 0.70 5.74
CA GLN A 87 18.58 1.10 7.01
C GLN A 87 19.74 2.08 6.82
N MET A 88 20.61 1.84 5.82
CA MET A 88 21.70 2.77 5.47
C MET A 88 21.16 4.14 5.06
N MET A 89 20.11 4.19 4.24
CA MET A 89 19.46 5.44 3.83
C MET A 89 18.89 6.22 5.01
N VAL A 90 18.19 5.52 5.91
CA VAL A 90 17.60 6.13 7.12
C VAL A 90 18.68 6.66 8.07
N ALA A 91 19.68 5.83 8.40
CA ALA A 91 20.74 6.16 9.34
C ALA A 91 21.56 7.39 8.90
N ASN A 92 21.81 7.51 7.59
CA ASN A 92 22.60 8.58 7.01
C ASN A 92 21.78 9.74 6.44
N ARG A 93 20.44 9.66 6.50
CA ARG A 93 19.50 10.68 5.96
C ARG A 93 19.76 10.99 4.48
N ILE A 94 20.06 9.97 3.67
CA ILE A 94 20.30 10.07 2.24
C ILE A 94 19.19 9.36 1.47
N GLN A 95 18.92 9.85 0.26
CA GLN A 95 17.86 9.35 -0.61
C GLN A 95 18.38 8.58 -1.82
N GLN A 96 19.68 8.59 -2.05
CA GLN A 96 20.36 7.90 -3.15
C GLN A 96 21.62 7.25 -2.63
N ILE A 97 21.88 5.99 -3.06
CA ILE A 97 23.12 5.26 -2.77
C ILE A 97 23.64 4.65 -4.07
N PRO A 98 24.84 5.04 -4.57
CA PRO A 98 25.46 4.39 -5.70
C PRO A 98 25.70 2.91 -5.44
N ILE A 99 25.45 2.06 -6.44
CA ILE A 99 25.81 0.65 -6.43
C ILE A 99 27.13 0.50 -7.16
N VAL A 100 28.12 -0.08 -6.50
CA VAL A 100 29.45 -0.27 -7.07
C VAL A 100 29.89 -1.74 -7.00
N ASP A 101 30.72 -2.15 -7.95
CA ASP A 101 31.37 -3.45 -7.91
C ASP A 101 32.61 -3.45 -6.97
N GLU A 102 33.33 -4.58 -6.85
CA GLU A 102 34.53 -4.73 -6.03
C GLU A 102 35.66 -3.76 -6.41
N LYS A 103 35.64 -3.23 -7.63
CA LYS A 103 36.62 -2.26 -8.15
C LYS A 103 36.12 -0.83 -8.11
N MET A 104 35.00 -0.58 -7.41
CA MET A 104 34.36 0.72 -7.31
C MET A 104 33.78 1.28 -8.63
N HIS A 105 33.57 0.46 -9.68
CA HIS A 105 32.84 0.93 -10.86
C HIS A 105 31.37 1.07 -10.53
N VAL A 106 30.77 2.15 -11.02
CA VAL A 106 29.33 2.38 -10.85
C VAL A 106 28.54 1.43 -11.75
N ILE A 107 27.73 0.58 -11.15
CA ILE A 107 26.88 -0.41 -11.83
C ILE A 107 25.38 -0.17 -11.62
N GLY A 108 25.01 0.81 -10.76
CA GLY A 108 23.62 1.14 -10.48
C GLY A 108 23.46 2.27 -9.48
N LEU A 109 22.21 2.56 -9.15
CA LEU A 109 21.84 3.56 -8.15
C LEU A 109 20.59 3.10 -7.42
N HIS A 110 20.65 2.99 -6.09
CA HIS A 110 19.46 2.83 -5.27
C HIS A 110 18.82 4.19 -5.03
N LEU A 111 17.52 4.26 -5.26
CA LEU A 111 16.69 5.43 -4.96
C LEU A 111 15.80 5.13 -3.76
N TRP A 112 15.62 6.11 -2.87
CA TRP A 112 14.74 6.00 -1.70
C TRP A 112 13.35 5.49 -2.06
N ASP A 113 12.74 6.06 -3.13
CA ASP A 113 11.41 5.69 -3.56
C ASP A 113 11.33 4.26 -4.11
N GLU A 114 12.43 3.72 -4.67
CA GLU A 114 12.51 2.33 -5.14
C GLU A 114 12.77 1.36 -3.98
N ILE A 115 13.60 1.75 -3.02
CA ILE A 115 13.96 0.92 -1.87
C ILE A 115 12.85 0.92 -0.81
N ASN A 116 12.25 2.07 -0.52
CA ASN A 116 11.23 2.22 0.52
C ASN A 116 9.81 2.33 -0.04
N GLY A 117 9.66 2.43 -1.36
CA GLY A 117 8.38 2.30 -2.04
C GLY A 117 7.85 0.88 -1.88
N ALA A 118 6.55 0.73 -1.63
CA ALA A 118 5.93 -0.58 -1.62
C ALA A 118 6.17 -1.27 -2.97
N SER A 119 6.52 -2.55 -2.95
CA SER A 119 6.57 -3.37 -4.17
C SER A 119 5.23 -3.28 -4.88
N GLU A 120 5.24 -3.05 -6.19
CA GLU A 120 3.99 -3.02 -6.96
C GLU A 120 3.29 -4.38 -6.86
N ARG A 121 2.04 -4.37 -6.38
CA ARG A 121 1.22 -5.56 -6.21
C ARG A 121 0.17 -5.61 -7.33
N SER A 122 0.15 -6.71 -8.06
CA SER A 122 -0.81 -6.93 -9.16
C SER A 122 -2.20 -7.35 -8.68
N ASN A 123 -2.33 -7.68 -7.40
CA ASN A 123 -3.57 -8.09 -6.76
C ASN A 123 -4.60 -6.97 -6.75
N ALA A 124 -5.85 -7.28 -7.06
CA ALA A 124 -6.93 -6.32 -6.98
C ALA A 124 -7.48 -6.21 -5.54
N ILE A 125 -7.91 -5.00 -5.18
CA ILE A 125 -8.68 -4.76 -3.94
C ILE A 125 -10.13 -4.47 -4.33
N VAL A 126 -11.04 -5.31 -3.86
CA VAL A 126 -12.49 -5.12 -4.00
C VAL A 126 -13.01 -4.41 -2.77
N ILE A 127 -13.67 -3.27 -2.97
CA ILE A 127 -14.23 -2.47 -1.88
C ILE A 127 -15.76 -2.49 -1.95
N MET A 128 -16.40 -3.01 -0.90
CA MET A 128 -17.85 -3.07 -0.78
C MET A 128 -18.41 -1.71 -0.39
N ALA A 129 -18.92 -0.96 -1.36
CA ALA A 129 -19.40 0.42 -1.21
C ALA A 129 -20.88 0.61 -1.50
N GLY A 130 -21.66 -0.49 -1.64
CA GLY A 130 -23.09 -0.46 -2.02
C GLY A 130 -24.08 -0.26 -0.86
N GLY A 131 -23.61 -0.18 0.37
CA GLY A 131 -24.45 -0.09 1.56
C GLY A 131 -25.28 1.21 1.65
N LYS A 132 -26.53 1.13 2.14
CA LYS A 132 -27.42 2.30 2.33
C LYS A 132 -27.00 3.24 3.47
N GLY A 133 -26.15 2.80 4.41
CA GLY A 133 -25.70 3.64 5.51
C GLY A 133 -26.78 4.09 6.49
N SER A 134 -27.95 3.43 6.55
CA SER A 134 -29.14 3.87 7.27
C SER A 134 -28.96 4.20 8.77
N ARG A 135 -27.90 3.65 9.40
CA ARG A 135 -27.57 3.96 10.81
C ARG A 135 -27.03 5.37 11.01
N LEU A 136 -26.59 6.02 9.93
CA LEU A 136 -26.03 7.37 9.92
C LEU A 136 -26.98 8.42 9.32
N HIS A 137 -28.30 8.11 9.22
CA HIS A 137 -29.27 9.11 8.82
C HIS A 137 -29.30 10.27 9.83
N PRO A 138 -29.40 11.53 9.38
CA PRO A 138 -29.73 11.96 7.99
C PRO A 138 -28.53 12.13 7.05
N GLU A 139 -27.27 12.03 7.53
CA GLU A 139 -26.06 12.34 6.74
C GLU A 139 -25.94 11.48 5.47
N THR A 140 -26.53 10.27 5.49
CA THR A 140 -26.49 9.32 4.37
C THR A 140 -27.72 9.32 3.48
N GLU A 141 -28.66 10.26 3.64
CA GLU A 141 -29.81 10.36 2.76
C GLU A 141 -29.45 10.79 1.35
N ASN A 142 -28.57 11.77 1.22
CA ASN A 142 -28.14 12.37 -0.04
C ASN A 142 -26.67 12.18 -0.35
N CYS A 143 -25.92 11.42 0.46
CA CYS A 143 -24.51 11.13 0.28
C CYS A 143 -24.21 9.69 0.69
N PRO A 144 -23.65 8.85 -0.18
CA PRO A 144 -23.32 7.48 0.20
C PRO A 144 -22.25 7.47 1.29
N LYS A 145 -22.38 6.58 2.29
CA LYS A 145 -21.47 6.50 3.43
C LYS A 145 -19.99 6.53 3.05
N PRO A 146 -19.52 5.83 1.98
CA PRO A 146 -18.11 5.88 1.56
C PRO A 146 -17.61 7.26 1.12
N LEU A 147 -18.52 8.19 0.77
CA LEU A 147 -18.18 9.57 0.41
C LEU A 147 -18.26 10.55 1.57
N LEU A 148 -18.71 10.13 2.76
CA LEU A 148 -18.71 11.00 3.93
C LEU A 148 -17.27 11.43 4.26
N PRO A 149 -17.03 12.74 4.50
CA PRO A 149 -15.70 13.26 4.71
C PRO A 149 -15.16 12.94 6.12
N ILE A 150 -13.93 12.46 6.19
CA ILE A 150 -13.13 12.38 7.42
C ILE A 150 -11.85 13.17 7.15
N ALA A 151 -11.52 14.13 8.01
CA ALA A 151 -10.36 15.00 7.83
C ALA A 151 -10.29 15.64 6.42
N GLY A 152 -11.44 16.06 5.87
CA GLY A 152 -11.55 16.75 4.59
C GLY A 152 -11.52 15.87 3.34
N LYS A 153 -11.50 14.54 3.48
CA LYS A 153 -11.50 13.58 2.37
C LYS A 153 -12.52 12.47 2.60
N PRO A 154 -13.15 11.92 1.54
CA PRO A 154 -14.01 10.76 1.64
C PRO A 154 -13.36 9.56 2.34
N ILE A 155 -14.15 8.79 3.10
CA ILE A 155 -13.69 7.54 3.72
C ILE A 155 -13.02 6.63 2.67
N LEU A 156 -13.65 6.45 1.53
CA LEU A 156 -13.17 5.60 0.45
C LEU A 156 -11.83 6.09 -0.14
N GLU A 157 -11.61 7.42 -0.18
CA GLU A 157 -10.32 7.98 -0.62
C GLU A 157 -9.18 7.63 0.36
N HIS A 158 -9.46 7.62 1.66
CA HIS A 158 -8.48 7.19 2.66
C HIS A 158 -8.10 5.72 2.48
N ILE A 159 -9.09 4.84 2.23
CA ILE A 159 -8.85 3.41 1.98
C ILE A 159 -7.97 3.21 0.74
N ILE A 160 -8.32 3.87 -0.38
CA ILE A 160 -7.58 3.78 -1.65
C ILE A 160 -6.14 4.32 -1.48
N ASN A 161 -5.98 5.50 -0.87
CA ASN A 161 -4.65 6.11 -0.69
C ASN A 161 -3.74 5.26 0.20
N ARG A 162 -4.29 4.64 1.25
CA ARG A 162 -3.55 3.73 2.12
C ARG A 162 -3.09 2.50 1.37
N ALA A 163 -3.99 1.81 0.67
CA ALA A 163 -3.65 0.64 -0.12
C ALA A 163 -2.65 0.96 -1.24
N LYS A 164 -2.79 2.13 -1.91
CA LYS A 164 -1.83 2.62 -2.89
C LYS A 164 -0.43 2.81 -2.28
N ALA A 165 -0.33 3.33 -1.06
CA ALA A 165 0.94 3.46 -0.36
C ALA A 165 1.60 2.10 -0.08
N GLU A 166 0.84 1.00 -0.07
CA GLU A 166 1.31 -0.37 0.06
C GLU A 166 1.54 -1.08 -1.29
N GLY A 167 1.49 -0.35 -2.43
CA GLY A 167 1.80 -0.83 -3.77
C GLY A 167 0.61 -1.35 -4.57
N PHE A 168 -0.61 -1.27 -4.06
CA PHE A 168 -1.80 -1.65 -4.83
C PHE A 168 -2.21 -0.53 -5.79
N SER A 169 -2.46 -0.91 -7.04
CA SER A 169 -2.81 0.03 -8.12
C SER A 169 -4.15 -0.28 -8.78
N HIS A 170 -4.80 -1.43 -8.48
CA HIS A 170 -6.05 -1.85 -9.06
C HIS A 170 -7.15 -2.02 -8.00
N PHE A 171 -8.21 -1.24 -8.14
CA PHE A 171 -9.36 -1.23 -7.24
C PHE A 171 -10.64 -1.57 -8.00
N ILE A 172 -11.53 -2.32 -7.37
CA ILE A 172 -12.85 -2.65 -7.89
C ILE A 172 -13.88 -2.23 -6.85
N LEU A 173 -14.73 -1.27 -7.18
CA LEU A 173 -15.73 -0.74 -6.27
C LEU A 173 -17.08 -1.42 -6.53
N ALA A 174 -17.58 -2.19 -5.56
CA ALA A 174 -18.94 -2.72 -5.59
C ALA A 174 -19.90 -1.64 -5.11
N ILE A 175 -20.77 -1.16 -6.00
CA ILE A 175 -21.65 -0.01 -5.77
C ILE A 175 -23.11 -0.35 -6.00
N TYR A 176 -23.99 0.29 -5.23
CA TYR A 176 -25.45 0.16 -5.37
C TYR A 176 -26.15 1.49 -5.05
N HIS A 177 -26.39 1.76 -3.76
CA HIS A 177 -27.10 2.95 -3.32
C HIS A 177 -26.28 4.21 -3.57
N LEU A 178 -26.83 5.17 -4.33
CA LEU A 178 -26.12 6.41 -4.74
C LEU A 178 -24.76 6.15 -5.40
N GLY A 179 -24.60 4.99 -6.06
CA GLY A 179 -23.35 4.57 -6.66
C GLY A 179 -22.84 5.53 -7.75
N HIS A 180 -23.74 6.23 -8.47
CA HIS A 180 -23.36 7.24 -9.46
C HIS A 180 -22.49 8.37 -8.88
N MET A 181 -22.72 8.76 -7.61
CA MET A 181 -21.90 9.78 -6.94
C MET A 181 -20.47 9.27 -6.69
N ILE A 182 -20.32 7.97 -6.38
CA ILE A 182 -19.00 7.34 -6.21
C ILE A 182 -18.27 7.31 -7.56
N GLU A 183 -18.97 6.93 -8.64
CA GLU A 183 -18.42 6.93 -10.00
C GLU A 183 -18.01 8.34 -10.45
N GLU A 184 -18.83 9.34 -10.17
CA GLU A 184 -18.53 10.76 -10.52
C GLU A 184 -17.28 11.27 -9.78
N TYR A 185 -17.15 10.92 -8.49
CA TYR A 185 -16.02 11.36 -7.67
C TYR A 185 -14.69 10.70 -8.10
N PHE A 186 -14.70 9.37 -8.27
CA PHE A 186 -13.47 8.61 -8.51
C PHE A 186 -13.15 8.39 -9.99
N GLY A 187 -14.12 8.39 -10.88
CA GLY A 187 -13.94 8.14 -12.32
C GLY A 187 -13.20 6.82 -12.56
N THR A 188 -12.22 6.84 -13.47
CA THR A 188 -11.34 5.70 -13.76
C THR A 188 -10.19 5.55 -12.76
N GLY A 189 -10.07 6.45 -11.77
CA GLY A 189 -8.98 6.46 -10.80
C GLY A 189 -7.73 7.23 -11.19
N GLU A 190 -7.66 7.78 -12.41
CA GLU A 190 -6.49 8.50 -12.93
C GLU A 190 -6.05 9.66 -12.04
N LYS A 191 -7.00 10.44 -11.51
CA LYS A 191 -6.73 11.55 -10.57
C LYS A 191 -5.98 11.09 -9.32
N PHE A 192 -6.20 9.84 -8.92
CA PHE A 192 -5.59 9.22 -7.73
C PHE A 192 -4.34 8.40 -8.08
N GLY A 193 -4.02 8.28 -9.40
CA GLY A 193 -2.91 7.49 -9.91
C GLY A 193 -3.07 5.99 -9.63
N VAL A 194 -4.31 5.50 -9.78
CA VAL A 194 -4.71 4.10 -9.68
C VAL A 194 -5.69 3.76 -10.80
N ARG A 195 -5.99 2.47 -10.98
CA ARG A 195 -7.08 2.00 -11.85
C ARG A 195 -8.28 1.64 -10.99
N ILE A 196 -9.47 2.11 -11.37
CA ILE A 196 -10.73 1.79 -10.70
C ILE A 196 -11.72 1.21 -11.71
N ASP A 197 -12.21 0.01 -11.42
CA ASP A 197 -13.32 -0.64 -12.10
C ASP A 197 -14.54 -0.70 -11.16
N TYR A 198 -15.74 -0.92 -11.70
CA TYR A 198 -16.98 -0.90 -10.92
C TYR A 198 -17.81 -2.17 -11.10
N LEU A 199 -18.27 -2.75 -9.99
CA LEU A 199 -19.31 -3.78 -9.96
C LEU A 199 -20.63 -3.09 -9.58
N ARG A 200 -21.55 -3.00 -10.54
CA ARG A 200 -22.84 -2.37 -10.32
C ARG A 200 -23.87 -3.41 -9.91
N GLU A 201 -24.27 -3.36 -8.65
CA GLU A 201 -25.31 -4.22 -8.13
C GLU A 201 -26.69 -3.69 -8.60
N THR A 202 -27.59 -4.57 -9.02
CA THR A 202 -28.98 -4.24 -9.35
C THR A 202 -29.92 -4.38 -8.16
N SER A 203 -29.50 -5.07 -7.12
CA SER A 203 -30.14 -5.25 -5.83
C SER A 203 -29.08 -5.44 -4.75
N PRO A 204 -29.40 -5.24 -3.45
CA PRO A 204 -28.40 -5.45 -2.38
C PRO A 204 -27.95 -6.91 -2.30
N LEU A 205 -26.68 -7.18 -2.70
CA LEU A 205 -26.13 -8.53 -2.76
C LEU A 205 -25.40 -8.97 -1.48
N GLY A 206 -25.35 -8.12 -0.46
CA GLY A 206 -24.62 -8.38 0.79
C GLY A 206 -23.12 -8.11 0.65
N THR A 207 -22.34 -8.55 1.63
CA THR A 207 -20.90 -8.23 1.70
C THR A 207 -20.03 -9.16 0.83
N ALA A 208 -20.59 -10.22 0.23
CA ALA A 208 -19.88 -11.14 -0.65
C ALA A 208 -20.53 -11.33 -2.01
N GLY A 209 -21.86 -11.14 -2.12
CA GLY A 209 -22.59 -11.46 -3.34
C GLY A 209 -22.17 -10.67 -4.57
N ALA A 210 -21.75 -9.41 -4.39
CA ALA A 210 -21.21 -8.59 -5.48
C ALA A 210 -19.94 -9.21 -6.14
N LEU A 211 -19.18 -10.06 -5.44
CA LEU A 211 -18.04 -10.78 -6.00
C LEU A 211 -18.45 -11.76 -7.12
N SER A 212 -19.70 -12.21 -7.14
CA SER A 212 -20.27 -13.06 -8.21
C SER A 212 -20.38 -12.33 -9.55
N LEU A 213 -20.24 -11.01 -9.57
CA LEU A 213 -20.29 -10.17 -10.77
C LEU A 213 -18.92 -9.98 -11.42
N LEU A 214 -17.84 -10.45 -10.79
CA LEU A 214 -16.49 -10.36 -11.36
C LEU A 214 -16.39 -11.19 -12.63
N ASP A 215 -16.11 -10.52 -13.75
CA ASP A 215 -15.95 -11.15 -15.05
C ASP A 215 -14.99 -10.31 -15.92
N PRO A 216 -13.78 -10.81 -16.28
CA PRO A 216 -13.22 -12.10 -15.86
C PRO A 216 -12.83 -12.14 -14.38
N LEU A 217 -12.75 -13.36 -13.84
CA LEU A 217 -12.19 -13.54 -12.49
C LEU A 217 -10.71 -13.13 -12.46
N PRO A 218 -10.25 -12.46 -11.41
CA PRO A 218 -8.84 -12.19 -11.19
C PRO A 218 -7.99 -13.47 -11.19
N SER A 219 -6.75 -13.38 -11.65
CA SER A 219 -5.83 -14.53 -11.73
C SER A 219 -5.09 -14.81 -10.42
N SER A 220 -5.10 -13.88 -9.49
CA SER A 220 -4.41 -13.97 -8.20
C SER A 220 -5.39 -13.62 -7.06
N ALA A 221 -5.03 -13.99 -5.84
CA ALA A 221 -5.81 -13.69 -4.66
C ALA A 221 -6.23 -12.21 -4.61
N ILE A 222 -7.46 -11.95 -4.19
CA ILE A 222 -8.02 -10.61 -4.06
C ILE A 222 -8.15 -10.24 -2.58
N ILE A 223 -7.96 -8.96 -2.29
CA ILE A 223 -8.34 -8.41 -1.00
C ILE A 223 -9.76 -7.89 -1.11
N VAL A 224 -10.60 -8.18 -0.14
CA VAL A 224 -11.95 -7.63 -0.04
C VAL A 224 -12.06 -6.84 1.25
N THR A 225 -12.55 -5.61 1.17
CA THR A 225 -12.76 -4.76 2.35
C THR A 225 -14.08 -4.02 2.29
N ASN A 226 -14.67 -3.74 3.44
CA ASN A 226 -15.84 -2.87 3.50
C ASN A 226 -15.43 -1.42 3.22
N GLY A 227 -16.26 -0.68 2.50
CA GLY A 227 -16.01 0.72 2.07
C GLY A 227 -16.18 1.76 3.20
N ASP A 228 -16.39 1.32 4.43
CA ASP A 228 -16.56 2.15 5.62
C ASP A 228 -15.59 1.78 6.76
N VAL A 229 -14.62 0.91 6.49
CA VAL A 229 -13.62 0.46 7.46
C VAL A 229 -12.32 1.25 7.29
N ILE A 230 -12.02 2.10 8.28
CA ILE A 230 -10.70 2.71 8.45
C ILE A 230 -9.97 1.87 9.50
N THR A 231 -8.84 1.29 9.09
CA THR A 231 -8.07 0.35 9.91
C THR A 231 -6.58 0.61 9.74
N ASP A 232 -5.78 0.16 10.69
CA ASP A 232 -4.31 0.11 10.62
C ASP A 232 -3.76 -1.21 10.07
N ILE A 233 -4.65 -2.16 9.71
CA ILE A 233 -4.27 -3.41 9.01
C ILE A 233 -3.48 -3.05 7.75
N ARG A 234 -2.34 -3.70 7.57
CA ARG A 234 -1.54 -3.59 6.36
C ARG A 234 -2.00 -4.63 5.36
N TYR A 235 -2.60 -4.17 4.27
CA TYR A 235 -3.17 -5.04 3.23
C TYR A 235 -2.10 -5.96 2.61
N GLY A 236 -0.89 -5.43 2.42
CA GLY A 236 0.23 -6.21 1.91
C GLY A 236 0.64 -7.35 2.83
N GLU A 237 0.75 -7.09 4.14
CA GLU A 237 1.11 -8.11 5.13
C GLU A 237 0.01 -9.17 5.26
N LEU A 238 -1.27 -8.79 5.17
CA LEU A 238 -2.39 -9.73 5.19
C LEU A 238 -2.36 -10.66 3.96
N LEU A 239 -2.03 -10.12 2.78
CA LEU A 239 -1.86 -10.90 1.55
C LEU A 239 -0.68 -11.87 1.66
N ASP A 240 0.47 -11.39 2.13
CA ASP A 240 1.66 -12.22 2.32
C ASP A 240 1.39 -13.35 3.34
N PHE A 241 0.66 -13.05 4.41
CA PHE A 241 0.22 -14.06 5.39
C PHE A 241 -0.69 -15.12 4.76
N HIS A 242 -1.64 -14.71 3.93
CA HIS A 242 -2.52 -15.62 3.19
C HIS A 242 -1.72 -16.59 2.31
N GLU A 243 -0.79 -16.07 1.51
CA GLU A 243 0.05 -16.85 0.60
C GLU A 243 1.00 -17.80 1.36
N GLN A 244 1.67 -17.31 2.40
CA GLN A 244 2.59 -18.12 3.22
C GLN A 244 1.90 -19.28 3.92
N ASN A 245 0.62 -19.13 4.28
CA ASN A 245 -0.15 -20.18 4.92
C ASN A 245 -0.85 -21.11 3.94
N GLY A 246 -0.79 -20.84 2.61
CA GLY A 246 -1.50 -21.61 1.59
C GLY A 246 -3.00 -21.64 1.87
N ALA A 247 -3.56 -20.52 2.29
CA ALA A 247 -4.96 -20.41 2.65
C ALA A 247 -5.84 -20.18 1.42
N SER A 248 -7.06 -20.74 1.43
CA SER A 248 -8.09 -20.49 0.41
C SER A 248 -8.87 -19.21 0.71
N ALA A 249 -9.00 -18.85 1.99
CA ALA A 249 -9.53 -17.58 2.46
C ALA A 249 -8.89 -17.19 3.80
N THR A 250 -8.71 -15.89 4.01
CA THR A 250 -8.15 -15.31 5.24
C THR A 250 -9.09 -14.20 5.72
N MET A 251 -9.39 -14.18 7.01
CA MET A 251 -10.20 -13.14 7.64
C MET A 251 -9.37 -12.36 8.66
N ALA A 252 -9.25 -11.07 8.47
CA ALA A 252 -8.68 -10.22 9.50
C ALA A 252 -9.66 -10.11 10.68
N VAL A 253 -9.13 -10.30 11.88
CA VAL A 253 -9.91 -10.23 13.12
C VAL A 253 -9.31 -9.21 14.09
N ARG A 254 -10.16 -8.65 14.92
CA ARG A 254 -9.78 -7.77 16.02
C ARG A 254 -10.19 -8.39 17.34
N MET A 255 -9.29 -8.42 18.31
CA MET A 255 -9.66 -8.76 19.67
C MET A 255 -10.56 -7.67 20.26
N HIS A 256 -11.73 -8.07 20.70
CA HIS A 256 -12.68 -7.21 21.40
C HIS A 256 -12.80 -7.68 22.83
N GLU A 257 -12.61 -6.76 23.77
CA GLU A 257 -12.82 -6.99 25.19
C GLU A 257 -14.11 -6.30 25.64
N TRP A 258 -14.93 -7.04 26.34
CA TRP A 258 -16.14 -6.51 26.98
C TRP A 258 -16.12 -6.86 28.46
N GLN A 259 -16.16 -5.85 29.30
CA GLN A 259 -16.26 -6.01 30.73
C GLN A 259 -17.73 -5.95 31.16
N ASN A 260 -18.22 -7.04 31.77
CA ASN A 260 -19.54 -6.98 32.41
C ASN A 260 -19.47 -6.05 33.62
N PRO A 261 -20.34 -5.02 33.73
CA PRO A 261 -20.29 -4.08 34.84
C PRO A 261 -20.79 -4.67 36.18
N PHE A 262 -21.30 -5.90 36.15
CA PHE A 262 -21.87 -6.60 37.30
C PHE A 262 -21.12 -7.87 37.63
N GLY A 263 -21.28 -8.36 38.87
CA GLY A 263 -20.88 -9.72 39.24
C GLY A 263 -21.73 -10.75 38.48
N VAL A 264 -21.08 -11.73 37.86
CA VAL A 264 -21.74 -12.84 37.15
C VAL A 264 -21.77 -14.04 38.06
N VAL A 265 -22.96 -14.64 38.25
CA VAL A 265 -23.18 -15.82 39.06
C VAL A 265 -23.59 -16.98 38.16
N GLN A 266 -22.89 -18.12 38.29
CA GLN A 266 -23.30 -19.35 37.61
C GLN A 266 -24.05 -20.24 38.60
N THR A 267 -25.13 -20.84 38.12
CA THR A 267 -25.98 -21.70 38.96
C THR A 267 -26.24 -23.05 38.30
N GLN A 268 -26.36 -24.10 39.11
CA GLN A 268 -26.86 -25.39 38.70
C GLN A 268 -28.10 -25.70 39.54
N GLY A 269 -29.26 -25.57 38.94
CA GLY A 269 -30.51 -25.56 39.66
C GLY A 269 -30.60 -24.33 40.58
N ILE A 270 -30.75 -24.53 41.88
CA ILE A 270 -30.76 -23.49 42.91
C ILE A 270 -29.43 -23.20 43.55
N GLU A 271 -28.41 -24.01 43.26
CA GLU A 271 -27.08 -23.91 43.88
C GLU A 271 -26.18 -22.99 43.06
N ILE A 272 -25.46 -22.09 43.74
CA ILE A 272 -24.44 -21.26 43.15
C ILE A 272 -23.17 -22.11 42.98
N THR A 273 -22.69 -22.24 41.74
CA THR A 273 -21.48 -23.02 41.41
C THR A 273 -20.23 -22.15 41.30
N SER A 274 -20.38 -20.91 40.87
CA SER A 274 -19.29 -19.94 40.84
C SER A 274 -19.81 -18.50 40.75
N TYR A 275 -18.98 -17.55 41.08
CA TYR A 275 -19.21 -16.15 40.81
C TYR A 275 -17.90 -15.44 40.42
N GLU A 276 -17.99 -14.43 39.59
CA GLU A 276 -16.87 -13.62 39.16
C GLU A 276 -17.28 -12.15 39.13
N GLU A 277 -16.51 -11.29 39.80
CA GLU A 277 -16.81 -9.86 39.86
C GLU A 277 -16.29 -9.17 38.59
N LYS A 278 -17.21 -8.53 37.86
CA LYS A 278 -16.91 -7.78 36.64
C LYS A 278 -16.02 -8.52 35.63
N PRO A 279 -16.42 -9.72 35.20
CA PRO A 279 -15.59 -10.53 34.31
C PRO A 279 -15.36 -9.82 32.97
N ILE A 280 -14.15 -10.02 32.42
CA ILE A 280 -13.77 -9.56 31.09
C ILE A 280 -13.92 -10.73 30.12
N SER A 281 -14.83 -10.59 29.16
CA SER A 281 -14.96 -11.51 28.03
C SER A 281 -14.14 -11.03 26.85
N ARG A 282 -13.38 -11.92 26.23
CA ARG A 282 -12.57 -11.65 25.04
C ARG A 282 -13.06 -12.45 23.87
N SER A 283 -13.22 -11.81 22.72
CA SER A 283 -13.67 -12.46 21.49
C SER A 283 -12.94 -11.84 20.28
N ASN A 284 -12.57 -12.67 19.32
CA ASN A 284 -12.14 -12.20 18.03
C ASN A 284 -13.37 -11.79 17.21
N ILE A 285 -13.45 -10.53 16.81
CA ILE A 285 -14.51 -10.02 15.95
C ILE A 285 -13.99 -9.79 14.53
N ASN A 286 -14.85 -10.01 13.55
CA ASN A 286 -14.58 -9.79 12.15
C ASN A 286 -14.26 -8.29 11.89
N ALA A 287 -13.09 -8.01 11.33
CA ALA A 287 -12.64 -6.64 11.06
C ALA A 287 -13.11 -6.10 9.69
N GLY A 288 -13.81 -6.90 8.88
CA GLY A 288 -14.31 -6.48 7.57
C GLY A 288 -13.23 -6.38 6.48
N VAL A 289 -12.11 -7.07 6.65
CA VAL A 289 -11.02 -7.17 5.66
C VAL A 289 -10.69 -8.65 5.47
N TYR A 290 -10.57 -9.06 4.21
CA TYR A 290 -10.41 -10.46 3.84
C TYR A 290 -9.44 -10.62 2.67
N VAL A 291 -8.82 -11.80 2.55
CA VAL A 291 -8.15 -12.25 1.33
C VAL A 291 -8.83 -13.52 0.85
N ILE A 292 -9.10 -13.63 -0.45
CA ILE A 292 -9.83 -14.75 -1.04
C ILE A 292 -9.16 -15.17 -2.33
N ASP A 293 -8.92 -16.47 -2.49
CA ASP A 293 -8.55 -17.05 -3.79
C ASP A 293 -9.76 -16.99 -4.74
N PRO A 294 -9.62 -16.36 -5.92
CA PRO A 294 -10.73 -16.15 -6.86
C PRO A 294 -11.41 -17.44 -7.32
N SER A 295 -10.76 -18.59 -7.25
CA SER A 295 -11.35 -19.89 -7.63
C SER A 295 -12.61 -20.21 -6.81
N PHE A 296 -12.68 -19.75 -5.55
CA PHE A 296 -13.82 -19.98 -4.66
C PHE A 296 -15.00 -19.02 -4.90
N LEU A 297 -14.81 -17.94 -5.65
CA LEU A 297 -15.91 -17.06 -6.04
C LEU A 297 -16.94 -17.76 -6.92
N LYS A 298 -16.56 -18.86 -7.56
CA LYS A 298 -17.48 -19.74 -8.32
C LYS A 298 -18.52 -20.44 -7.43
N LEU A 299 -18.35 -20.46 -6.13
CA LEU A 299 -19.34 -20.97 -5.19
C LEU A 299 -20.53 -20.02 -5.04
N LEU A 300 -20.35 -18.75 -5.38
CA LEU A 300 -21.40 -17.75 -5.36
C LEU A 300 -22.23 -17.85 -6.64
N LYS A 301 -23.55 -17.98 -6.51
CA LYS A 301 -24.42 -17.87 -7.65
C LYS A 301 -24.60 -16.41 -8.05
N LYS A 302 -24.57 -16.17 -9.36
CA LYS A 302 -24.62 -14.82 -9.91
C LYS A 302 -25.88 -14.07 -9.45
N SER A 303 -25.69 -12.86 -8.95
CA SER A 303 -26.75 -11.95 -8.49
C SER A 303 -27.60 -12.48 -7.31
N GLU A 304 -27.15 -13.48 -6.60
CA GLU A 304 -27.73 -13.88 -5.32
C GLU A 304 -27.06 -13.16 -4.13
N ARG A 305 -27.83 -12.97 -3.05
CA ARG A 305 -27.31 -12.33 -1.84
C ARG A 305 -26.49 -13.30 -1.00
N TYR A 306 -25.26 -12.91 -0.74
CA TYR A 306 -24.34 -13.60 0.19
C TYR A 306 -23.65 -12.58 1.09
N ASP A 307 -23.53 -12.92 2.36
CA ASP A 307 -22.64 -12.20 3.28
C ASP A 307 -21.31 -12.95 3.42
N MET A 308 -20.24 -12.24 3.80
CA MET A 308 -18.91 -12.78 3.85
C MET A 308 -18.78 -14.04 4.73
N PRO A 309 -19.39 -14.11 5.93
CA PRO A 309 -19.38 -15.34 6.72
C PRO A 309 -19.94 -16.55 5.97
N THR A 310 -21.01 -16.38 5.20
CA THR A 310 -21.60 -17.46 4.39
C THR A 310 -20.62 -17.96 3.31
N LEU A 311 -19.86 -17.07 2.66
CA LEU A 311 -18.83 -17.49 1.71
C LEU A 311 -17.73 -18.30 2.42
N PHE A 312 -17.31 -17.88 3.62
CA PHE A 312 -16.33 -18.62 4.41
C PHE A 312 -16.85 -20.01 4.81
N GLU A 313 -18.12 -20.12 5.21
CA GLU A 313 -18.76 -21.40 5.50
C GLU A 313 -18.80 -22.32 4.27
N LEU A 314 -19.08 -21.79 3.07
CA LEU A 314 -19.07 -22.54 1.82
C LEU A 314 -17.67 -23.07 1.48
N ILE A 315 -16.63 -22.24 1.68
CA ILE A 315 -15.23 -22.64 1.46
C ILE A 315 -14.82 -23.74 2.47
N GLN A 316 -15.14 -23.53 3.76
CA GLN A 316 -14.88 -24.51 4.82
C GLN A 316 -15.59 -25.85 4.57
N GLY A 317 -16.82 -25.81 4.07
CA GLY A 317 -17.60 -27.00 3.70
C GLY A 317 -16.98 -27.80 2.55
N LYS A 318 -16.04 -27.24 1.80
CA LYS A 318 -15.24 -27.96 0.80
C LYS A 318 -13.97 -28.62 1.37
N GLY A 319 -13.72 -28.46 2.65
CA GLY A 319 -12.51 -28.95 3.31
C GLY A 319 -11.28 -28.07 3.08
N GLU A 320 -11.48 -26.86 2.61
CA GLU A 320 -10.42 -25.91 2.28
C GLU A 320 -9.91 -25.18 3.52
N ARG A 321 -8.64 -24.77 3.47
CA ARG A 321 -7.99 -24.08 4.59
C ARG A 321 -8.42 -22.60 4.63
N ILE A 322 -9.04 -22.23 5.75
CA ILE A 322 -9.32 -20.83 6.09
C ILE A 322 -8.56 -20.43 7.35
N VAL A 323 -8.05 -19.21 7.39
CA VAL A 323 -7.26 -18.67 8.50
C VAL A 323 -7.71 -17.26 8.88
#